data_dd413feb50a6fd0edbdb33205deda85a
#
_entry.id   dd413feb50a6fd0edbdb33205deda85a
#
_cell.length_a   1.000
_cell.length_b   1.000
_cell.length_c   1.000
_cell.angle_alpha   90.00
_cell.angle_beta   90.00
_cell.angle_gamma   90.00
#
_symmetry.space_group_name_H-M   'P 1'
#
loop_
_entity.id
_entity.type
_entity.pdbx_description
1 polymer ?
#
loop_
_entity_poly.entity_id
_entity_poly.type
_entity_poly.pdbx_seq_one_letter_code
_entity_poly.pdbx_strand_id
1 'polypeptide(L)'
;MVLVPMDRDDITLLDRAKALLAPAGFGRFSITGAPEHDEMIAFTSQMAHVISNGYIKSPTAGAHKGFSAGSYKDMTRVAWLAPQMWAELFLENKDFLLKELDFFMASMQQYRDALAADDQQELVRLLDEGRKRKAEVDGR
;
A
#
# COMPACT_ATOMS: atom_id res chain seq x y z
N MET A 1 2.91 13.88 -9.08
CA MET A 1 1.86 13.57 -10.09
C MET A 1 2.33 12.40 -10.95
N VAL A 2 1.46 11.42 -11.16
CA VAL A 2 1.69 10.33 -12.13
C VAL A 2 0.92 10.66 -13.42
N LEU A 3 1.57 10.51 -14.55
CA LEU A 3 0.98 10.66 -15.88
C LEU A 3 0.95 9.28 -16.55
N VAL A 4 -0.20 8.90 -17.07
CA VAL A 4 -0.43 7.64 -17.78
C VAL A 4 -0.93 7.95 -19.20
N PRO A 5 -0.04 8.38 -20.11
CA PRO A 5 -0.43 8.71 -21.47
C PRO A 5 -0.69 7.44 -22.29
N MET A 6 -1.51 7.56 -23.33
CA MET A 6 -1.72 6.50 -24.31
C MET A 6 -0.42 6.15 -25.05
N ASP A 7 0.36 7.17 -25.38
CA ASP A 7 1.69 7.07 -25.99
C ASP A 7 2.72 7.74 -25.07
N ARG A 8 3.67 6.95 -24.55
CA ARG A 8 4.74 7.43 -23.66
C ARG A 8 5.79 8.28 -24.39
N ASP A 9 5.88 8.14 -25.70
CA ASP A 9 6.86 8.82 -26.55
C ASP A 9 6.32 10.16 -27.10
N ASP A 10 5.05 10.49 -26.82
CA ASP A 10 4.50 11.80 -27.18
C ASP A 10 5.02 12.91 -26.23
N ILE A 11 6.25 13.35 -26.52
CA ILE A 11 6.95 14.39 -25.74
C ILE A 11 6.15 15.69 -25.73
N THR A 12 5.47 16.03 -26.83
CA THR A 12 4.68 17.25 -26.93
C THR A 12 3.50 17.24 -25.97
N LEU A 13 2.79 16.12 -25.88
CA LEU A 13 1.69 15.93 -24.92
C LEU A 13 2.19 16.01 -23.48
N LEU A 14 3.30 15.32 -23.19
CA LEU A 14 3.90 15.29 -21.85
C LEU A 14 4.36 16.68 -21.40
N ASP A 15 4.99 17.45 -22.26
CA ASP A 15 5.45 18.82 -21.95
C ASP A 15 4.26 19.77 -21.73
N ARG A 16 3.21 19.64 -22.53
CA ARG A 16 1.97 20.41 -22.33
C ARG A 16 1.29 20.07 -21.02
N ALA A 17 1.21 18.78 -20.67
CA ALA A 17 0.62 18.33 -19.41
C ALA A 17 1.44 18.84 -18.21
N LYS A 18 2.78 18.77 -18.27
CA LYS A 18 3.66 19.32 -17.23
C LYS A 18 3.49 20.82 -17.09
N ALA A 19 3.49 21.55 -18.20
CA ALA A 19 3.32 23.02 -18.20
C ALA A 19 1.97 23.43 -17.58
N LEU A 20 0.90 22.70 -17.88
CA LEU A 20 -0.43 22.94 -17.33
C LEU A 20 -0.50 22.69 -15.82
N LEU A 21 0.18 21.64 -15.34
CA LEU A 21 0.11 21.20 -13.94
C LEU A 21 1.15 21.85 -13.02
N ALA A 22 2.24 22.37 -13.56
CA ALA A 22 3.30 23.01 -12.79
C ALA A 22 2.80 24.21 -11.93
N PRO A 23 1.93 25.11 -12.42
CA PRO A 23 1.40 26.20 -11.60
C PRO A 23 0.55 25.73 -10.40
N ALA A 24 0.01 24.51 -10.45
CA ALA A 24 -0.70 23.88 -9.33
C ALA A 24 0.23 23.26 -8.26
N GLY A 25 1.56 23.48 -8.37
CA GLY A 25 2.55 23.04 -7.39
C GLY A 25 3.08 21.61 -7.60
N PHE A 26 2.77 20.95 -8.71
CA PHE A 26 3.34 19.65 -9.04
C PHE A 26 4.77 19.76 -9.57
N GLY A 27 5.76 19.63 -8.67
CA GLY A 27 7.19 19.74 -9.02
C GLY A 27 7.84 18.45 -9.54
N ARG A 28 7.16 17.30 -9.41
CA ARG A 28 7.65 16.00 -9.89
C ARG A 28 6.58 15.27 -10.67
N PHE A 29 7.00 14.66 -11.78
CA PHE A 29 6.14 13.86 -12.66
C PHE A 29 6.78 12.49 -12.89
N SER A 30 6.00 11.43 -12.65
CA SER A 30 6.34 10.06 -13.06
C SER A 30 5.50 9.72 -14.27
N ILE A 31 6.12 9.14 -15.28
CA ILE A 31 5.43 8.69 -16.51
C ILE A 31 5.45 7.18 -16.51
N THR A 32 4.28 6.57 -16.65
CA THR A 32 4.12 5.11 -16.61
C THR A 32 3.02 4.65 -17.54
N GLY A 33 2.90 3.35 -17.81
CA GLY A 33 1.76 2.77 -18.49
C GLY A 33 0.64 2.39 -17.52
N ALA A 34 -0.54 2.13 -18.06
CA ALA A 34 -1.70 1.77 -17.24
C ALA A 34 -1.46 0.51 -16.39
N PRO A 35 -0.96 -0.61 -16.92
CA PRO A 35 -0.72 -1.81 -16.10
C PRO A 35 0.28 -1.58 -14.96
N GLU A 36 1.36 -0.85 -15.22
CA GLU A 36 2.37 -0.53 -14.21
C GLU A 36 1.82 0.42 -13.14
N HIS A 37 1.00 1.39 -13.55
CA HIS A 37 0.28 2.28 -12.65
C HIS A 37 -0.61 1.46 -11.72
N ASP A 38 -1.43 0.58 -12.28
CA ASP A 38 -2.43 -0.18 -11.55
C ASP A 38 -1.77 -1.18 -10.57
N GLU A 39 -0.67 -1.83 -10.96
CA GLU A 39 0.14 -2.66 -10.05
C GLU A 39 0.70 -1.83 -8.89
N MET A 40 1.26 -0.64 -9.17
CA MET A 40 1.76 0.25 -8.13
C MET A 40 0.65 0.75 -7.19
N ILE A 41 -0.53 1.09 -7.71
CA ILE A 41 -1.67 1.54 -6.92
C ILE A 41 -2.23 0.41 -6.06
N ALA A 42 -2.24 -0.83 -6.55
CA ALA A 42 -2.62 -1.98 -5.74
C ALA A 42 -1.77 -2.05 -4.46
N PHE A 43 -0.45 -1.95 -4.58
CA PHE A 43 0.48 -2.01 -3.45
C PHE A 43 0.44 -0.75 -2.57
N THR A 44 0.63 0.43 -3.17
CA THR A 44 0.88 1.66 -2.41
C THR A 44 -0.38 2.30 -1.81
N SER A 45 -1.56 2.00 -2.37
CA SER A 45 -2.82 2.59 -1.97
C SER A 45 -3.85 1.54 -1.54
N GLN A 46 -4.26 0.65 -2.42
CA GLN A 46 -5.39 -0.24 -2.18
C GLN A 46 -5.10 -1.24 -1.04
N MET A 47 -3.92 -1.85 -1.00
CA MET A 47 -3.50 -2.72 0.11
C MET A 47 -3.51 -1.99 1.45
N ALA A 48 -3.05 -0.75 1.50
CA ALA A 48 -3.07 0.03 2.73
C ALA A 48 -4.50 0.19 3.29
N HIS A 49 -5.49 0.40 2.42
CA HIS A 49 -6.90 0.50 2.82
C HIS A 49 -7.48 -0.84 3.25
N VAL A 50 -7.18 -1.93 2.56
CA VAL A 50 -7.61 -3.29 2.95
C VAL A 50 -7.04 -3.66 4.32
N ILE A 51 -5.73 -3.49 4.52
CA ILE A 51 -5.06 -3.81 5.79
C ILE A 51 -5.62 -2.96 6.93
N SER A 52 -5.73 -1.65 6.74
CA SER A 52 -6.26 -0.71 7.73
C SER A 52 -7.69 -1.05 8.13
N ASN A 53 -8.56 -1.32 7.14
CA ASN A 53 -9.94 -1.70 7.38
C ASN A 53 -10.07 -3.09 8.01
N GLY A 54 -9.22 -4.06 7.65
CA GLY A 54 -9.16 -5.37 8.29
C GLY A 54 -8.68 -5.27 9.75
N TYR A 55 -7.62 -4.50 9.99
CA TYR A 55 -7.01 -4.32 11.30
C TYR A 55 -7.98 -3.73 12.34
N ILE A 56 -8.73 -2.67 11.97
CA ILE A 56 -9.67 -2.02 12.90
C ILE A 56 -10.88 -2.89 13.28
N LYS A 57 -11.16 -3.96 12.52
CA LYS A 57 -12.26 -4.90 12.84
C LYS A 57 -11.96 -5.82 14.01
N SER A 58 -10.75 -5.80 14.56
CA SER A 58 -10.42 -6.56 15.77
C SER A 58 -11.39 -6.24 16.92
N PRO A 59 -11.93 -7.26 17.61
CA PRO A 59 -12.76 -7.03 18.81
C PRO A 59 -12.04 -6.17 19.88
N THR A 60 -10.72 -6.26 19.93
CA THR A 60 -9.87 -5.49 20.86
C THR A 60 -9.86 -4.00 20.54
N ALA A 61 -10.19 -3.61 19.31
CA ALA A 61 -10.18 -2.21 18.89
C ALA A 61 -11.12 -1.32 19.74
N GLY A 62 -12.21 -1.88 20.27
CA GLY A 62 -13.15 -1.14 21.14
C GLY A 62 -12.53 -0.69 22.49
N ALA A 63 -11.48 -1.35 22.94
CA ALA A 63 -10.84 -1.09 24.24
C ALA A 63 -9.49 -0.33 24.11
N HIS A 64 -9.13 0.19 22.94
CA HIS A 64 -7.81 0.75 22.67
C HIS A 64 -7.50 2.07 23.41
N LYS A 65 -8.51 2.79 23.89
CA LYS A 65 -8.34 4.11 24.53
C LYS A 65 -7.43 4.02 25.76
N GLY A 66 -6.41 4.86 25.80
CA GLY A 66 -5.40 4.84 26.86
C GLY A 66 -4.19 3.91 26.58
N PHE A 67 -4.29 3.02 25.57
CA PHE A 67 -3.21 2.10 25.19
C PHE A 67 -2.63 2.42 23.80
N SER A 68 -3.35 3.19 22.99
CA SER A 68 -2.96 3.49 21.61
C SER A 68 -1.98 4.66 21.52
N ALA A 69 -0.97 4.52 20.65
CA ALA A 69 0.03 5.53 20.33
C ALA A 69 0.09 5.78 18.81
N GLY A 70 1.21 6.34 18.30
CA GLY A 70 1.40 6.69 16.89
C GLY A 70 1.14 5.52 15.93
N SER A 71 1.71 4.35 16.22
CA SER A 71 1.58 3.16 15.34
C SER A 71 0.13 2.77 15.09
N TYR A 72 -0.72 2.79 16.12
CA TYR A 72 -2.16 2.53 15.96
C TYR A 72 -2.81 3.57 15.04
N LYS A 73 -2.53 4.86 15.26
CA LYS A 73 -3.10 5.96 14.47
C LYS A 73 -2.68 5.85 13.02
N ASP A 74 -1.41 5.55 12.76
CA ASP A 74 -0.87 5.42 11.41
C ASP A 74 -1.52 4.23 10.68
N MET A 75 -1.62 3.07 11.35
CA MET A 75 -2.22 1.85 10.80
C MET A 75 -3.73 1.97 10.53
N THR A 76 -4.45 2.80 11.29
CA THR A 76 -5.92 2.92 11.19
C THR A 76 -6.40 4.17 10.47
N ARG A 77 -5.51 5.08 10.12
CA ARG A 77 -5.84 6.39 9.53
C ARG A 77 -6.71 6.29 8.29
N VAL A 78 -6.42 5.34 7.42
CA VAL A 78 -7.13 5.14 6.15
C VAL A 78 -8.30 4.14 6.24
N ALA A 79 -8.64 3.68 7.44
CA ALA A 79 -9.86 2.88 7.66
C ALA A 79 -11.16 3.71 7.51
N TRP A 80 -11.08 5.03 7.65
CA TRP A 80 -12.14 5.96 7.29
C TRP A 80 -12.23 6.07 5.77
N LEU A 81 -13.13 5.33 5.16
CA LEU A 81 -13.28 5.24 3.72
C LEU A 81 -14.75 5.25 3.29
N ALA A 82 -15.01 5.62 2.04
CA ALA A 82 -16.32 5.53 1.41
C ALA A 82 -16.50 4.10 0.83
N PRO A 83 -17.33 3.22 1.45
CA PRO A 83 -17.34 1.80 1.11
C PRO A 83 -17.69 1.50 -0.35
N GLN A 84 -18.65 2.21 -0.93
CA GLN A 84 -19.10 2.01 -2.31
C GLN A 84 -17.97 2.33 -3.29
N MET A 85 -17.38 3.52 -3.17
CA MET A 85 -16.28 3.96 -4.04
C MET A 85 -15.08 3.00 -3.98
N TRP A 86 -14.69 2.58 -2.77
CA TRP A 86 -13.54 1.68 -2.63
C TRP A 86 -13.82 0.26 -3.12
N ALA A 87 -15.08 -0.22 -2.99
CA ALA A 87 -15.46 -1.51 -3.56
C ALA A 87 -15.35 -1.50 -5.09
N GLU A 88 -15.78 -0.43 -5.75
CA GLU A 88 -15.63 -0.25 -7.21
C GLU A 88 -14.14 -0.25 -7.60
N LEU A 89 -13.32 0.59 -6.96
CA LEU A 89 -11.89 0.68 -7.23
C LEU A 89 -11.14 -0.65 -7.01
N PHE A 90 -11.52 -1.42 -5.99
CA PHE A 90 -10.93 -2.73 -5.74
C PHE A 90 -11.30 -3.75 -6.82
N LEU A 91 -12.54 -3.71 -7.32
CA LEU A 91 -13.00 -4.60 -8.38
C LEU A 91 -12.39 -4.25 -9.74
N GLU A 92 -12.20 -2.97 -10.03
CA GLU A 92 -11.56 -2.50 -11.27
C GLU A 92 -10.09 -2.92 -11.35
N ASN A 93 -9.40 -3.00 -10.20
CA ASN A 93 -7.99 -3.39 -10.11
C ASN A 93 -7.78 -4.75 -9.42
N LYS A 94 -8.76 -5.62 -9.51
CA LYS A 94 -8.88 -6.84 -8.70
C LYS A 94 -7.68 -7.78 -8.85
N ASP A 95 -7.15 -7.96 -10.06
CA ASP A 95 -6.11 -8.95 -10.31
C ASP A 95 -4.78 -8.58 -9.66
N PHE A 96 -4.38 -7.32 -9.72
CA PHE A 96 -3.20 -6.82 -9.02
C PHE A 96 -3.42 -6.79 -7.50
N LEU A 97 -4.60 -6.38 -7.06
CA LEU A 97 -4.91 -6.33 -5.63
C LEU A 97 -4.95 -7.74 -5.01
N LEU A 98 -5.49 -8.75 -5.70
CA LEU A 98 -5.48 -10.13 -5.24
C LEU A 98 -4.05 -10.68 -5.12
N LYS A 99 -3.18 -10.41 -6.09
CA LYS A 99 -1.77 -10.79 -6.04
C LYS A 99 -1.06 -10.25 -4.79
N GLU A 100 -1.26 -8.97 -4.48
CA GLU A 100 -0.68 -8.34 -3.30
C GLU A 100 -1.29 -8.90 -1.99
N LEU A 101 -2.59 -9.14 -1.99
CA LEU A 101 -3.29 -9.68 -0.83
C LEU A 101 -2.85 -11.11 -0.52
N ASP A 102 -2.70 -11.97 -1.55
CA ASP A 102 -2.23 -13.34 -1.39
C ASP A 102 -0.81 -13.37 -0.81
N PHE A 103 0.09 -12.51 -1.33
CA PHE A 103 1.44 -12.37 -0.80
C PHE A 103 1.44 -11.91 0.67
N PHE A 104 0.62 -10.91 0.98
CA PHE A 104 0.51 -10.40 2.35
C PHE A 104 -0.04 -11.45 3.32
N MET A 105 -1.09 -12.17 2.93
CA MET A 105 -1.66 -13.24 3.74
C MET A 105 -0.65 -14.37 3.99
N ALA A 106 0.10 -14.78 2.96
CA ALA A 106 1.16 -15.78 3.10
C ALA A 106 2.26 -15.31 4.07
N SER A 107 2.65 -14.04 3.98
CA SER A 107 3.60 -13.44 4.92
C SER A 107 3.06 -13.43 6.36
N MET A 108 1.82 -13.04 6.56
CA MET A 108 1.18 -13.05 7.89
C MET A 108 1.05 -14.47 8.47
N GLN A 109 0.82 -15.46 7.61
CA GLN A 109 0.77 -16.86 8.02
C GLN A 109 2.12 -17.33 8.60
N GLN A 110 3.26 -16.91 8.03
CA GLN A 110 4.58 -17.25 8.57
C GLN A 110 4.77 -16.71 10.00
N TYR A 111 4.39 -15.46 10.26
CA TYR A 111 4.42 -14.89 11.61
C TYR A 111 3.51 -15.65 12.58
N ARG A 112 2.30 -15.98 12.13
CA ARG A 112 1.34 -16.76 12.94
C ARG A 112 1.91 -18.12 13.32
N ASP A 113 2.52 -18.81 12.38
CA ASP A 113 3.04 -20.18 12.57
C ASP A 113 4.27 -20.17 13.49
N ALA A 114 5.19 -19.20 13.31
CA ALA A 114 6.32 -19.01 14.21
C ALA A 114 5.88 -18.68 15.64
N LEU A 115 4.86 -17.82 15.81
CA LEU A 115 4.28 -17.51 17.12
C LEU A 115 3.61 -18.74 17.75
N ALA A 116 2.88 -19.54 16.96
CA ALA A 116 2.20 -20.72 17.44
C ALA A 116 3.18 -21.84 17.88
N ALA A 117 4.38 -21.85 17.29
CA ALA A 117 5.45 -22.78 17.60
C ALA A 117 6.43 -22.29 18.69
N ASP A 118 6.22 -21.08 19.24
CA ASP A 118 7.17 -20.39 20.13
C ASP A 118 8.59 -20.26 19.49
N ASP A 119 8.66 -20.21 18.15
CA ASP A 119 9.91 -20.17 17.39
C ASP A 119 10.49 -18.74 17.33
N GLN A 120 11.27 -18.41 18.34
CA GLN A 120 11.96 -17.12 18.43
C GLN A 120 12.96 -16.90 17.28
N GLN A 121 13.61 -17.96 16.81
CA GLN A 121 14.64 -17.82 15.76
C GLN A 121 13.98 -17.48 14.43
N GLU A 122 12.87 -18.13 14.11
CA GLU A 122 12.11 -17.82 12.91
C GLU A 122 11.50 -16.41 12.98
N LEU A 123 10.97 -15.98 14.13
CA LEU A 123 10.50 -14.61 14.30
C LEU A 123 11.60 -13.58 14.05
N VAL A 124 12.81 -13.81 14.57
CA VAL A 124 13.96 -12.92 14.33
C VAL A 124 14.30 -12.88 12.85
N ARG A 125 14.30 -14.02 12.16
CA ARG A 125 14.56 -14.12 10.71
C ARG A 125 13.54 -13.30 9.91
N LEU A 126 12.24 -13.48 10.16
CA LEU A 126 11.16 -12.77 9.47
C LEU A 126 11.24 -11.25 9.69
N LEU A 127 11.50 -10.82 10.92
CA LEU A 127 11.64 -9.39 11.25
C LEU A 127 12.87 -8.77 10.59
N ASP A 128 13.99 -9.49 10.56
CA ASP A 128 15.22 -9.01 9.92
C ASP A 128 15.10 -8.92 8.39
N GLU A 129 14.39 -9.87 7.79
CA GLU A 129 14.07 -9.83 6.36
C GLU A 129 13.26 -8.56 6.01
N GLY A 130 12.19 -8.28 6.75
CA GLY A 130 11.40 -7.07 6.56
C GLY A 130 12.21 -5.79 6.77
N ARG A 131 13.06 -5.76 7.82
CA ARG A 131 13.97 -4.64 8.08
C ARG A 131 14.95 -4.39 6.94
N LYS A 132 15.58 -5.45 6.41
CA LYS A 132 16.50 -5.37 5.27
C LYS A 132 15.78 -4.86 4.02
N ARG A 133 14.60 -5.42 3.74
CA ARG A 133 13.78 -4.99 2.60
C ARG A 133 13.41 -3.52 2.70
N LYS A 134 13.04 -3.04 3.89
CA LYS A 134 12.75 -1.62 4.13
C LYS A 134 13.97 -0.74 3.85
N ALA A 135 15.15 -1.16 4.29
CA ALA A 135 16.39 -0.42 4.03
C ALA A 135 16.73 -0.34 2.53
N GLU A 136 16.56 -1.44 1.80
CA GLU A 136 16.76 -1.47 0.34
C GLU A 136 15.80 -0.52 -0.40
N VAL A 137 14.51 -0.55 -0.04
CA VAL A 137 13.48 0.24 -0.72
C VAL A 137 13.63 1.74 -0.43
N ASP A 138 13.99 2.12 0.78
CA ASP A 138 14.13 3.54 1.20
C ASP A 138 15.54 4.09 0.95
N GLY A 139 16.51 3.27 0.55
CA GLY A 139 17.90 3.71 0.31
C GLY A 139 18.65 4.10 1.59
N ARG A 140 18.43 3.38 2.71
CA ARG A 140 19.07 3.61 4.01
C ARG A 140 20.00 2.49 4.39
#